data_ecc2d797775eeac04a15ddb553980864
#
_entry.id   ecc2d797775eeac04a15ddb553980864
#
_cell.length_a   1.000
_cell.length_b   1.000
_cell.length_c   1.000
_cell.angle_alpha   90.00
_cell.angle_beta   90.00
_cell.angle_gamma   90.00
#
_symmetry.space_group_name_H-M   'P 1'
#
loop_
_entity.id
_entity.type
_entity.pdbx_description
1 polymer ?
#
loop_
_entity_poly.entity_id
_entity_poly.type
_entity_poly.pdbx_seq_one_letter_code
_entity_poly.pdbx_strand_id
1 'polypeptide(L)'
;MKLLAFLLCGVCFFGLFGLEYFFLLRPSRTLGVTAVAFIVVYVLMTKVYGGFDIGKRKSKPIVFSMALVLLLTDLVTHFLLCIMNTTVIHGGHFVYERPLLLLAVYLLQVALVIVMAYGGNDLYFMVNKPQRCLMVARRGECVEDLIRKVGRYKKQYNIQQVAWLDQPDLLSCVDQSDAVFLYELSVRERTDLVEYCYQTRKDVYYSLEMSDVVAMAGERVMFDDKTLMFCPVRELRFEERILKRTGDILISLLGLILTSPILLVTALAIRMEDHGPVFYRQKRATYGGRVFEVYKFRSMRAQAGDIHVSATKGDQRITRVGRIIRKFRIDELPQLINVLKSDMSIVGPRPEMLENVEKYTNDLPEFRYRLRAKAGLTGLAQIYGKYNTSPRDKLIMDLAYIQQYSVWLDLKLILRTALVLLTPEESTCLLYTSDAAD
;
A
#
# COMPACT_ATOMS: atom_id res chain seq x y z
N MET A 1 5.02 -23.45 -5.15
CA MET A 1 5.98 -22.32 -5.10
C MET A 1 6.03 -21.63 -3.74
N LYS A 2 4.91 -21.13 -3.16
CA LYS A 2 4.91 -20.45 -1.84
C LYS A 2 5.53 -21.27 -0.72
N LEU A 3 5.07 -22.52 -0.57
CA LEU A 3 5.59 -23.45 0.45
C LEU A 3 7.07 -23.80 0.20
N LEU A 4 7.44 -24.02 -1.06
CA LEU A 4 8.84 -24.32 -1.42
C LEU A 4 9.77 -23.17 -1.08
N ALA A 5 9.38 -21.92 -1.40
CA ALA A 5 10.15 -20.73 -1.05
C ALA A 5 10.33 -20.61 0.47
N PHE A 6 9.25 -20.80 1.23
CA PHE A 6 9.29 -20.78 2.69
C PHE A 6 10.27 -21.83 3.25
N LEU A 7 10.16 -23.08 2.79
CA LEU A 7 11.02 -24.17 3.25
C LEU A 7 12.49 -23.92 2.91
N LEU A 8 12.78 -23.48 1.68
CA LEU A 8 14.16 -23.19 1.27
C LEU A 8 14.76 -22.03 2.06
N CYS A 9 14.01 -20.95 2.30
CA CYS A 9 14.48 -19.85 3.14
C CYS A 9 14.74 -20.30 4.59
N GLY A 10 13.85 -21.14 5.14
CA GLY A 10 14.06 -21.73 6.47
C GLY A 10 15.29 -22.62 6.53
N VAL A 11 15.49 -23.49 5.53
CA VAL A 11 16.70 -24.33 5.42
C VAL A 11 17.97 -23.47 5.31
N CYS A 12 17.94 -22.36 4.58
CA CYS A 12 19.08 -21.44 4.53
C CYS A 12 19.40 -20.86 5.91
N PHE A 13 18.40 -20.39 6.65
CA PHE A 13 18.60 -19.82 7.99
C PHE A 13 19.10 -20.86 8.97
N PHE A 14 18.30 -21.91 9.20
CA PHE A 14 18.62 -22.94 10.20
C PHE A 14 19.81 -23.81 9.82
N GLY A 15 20.06 -24.02 8.52
CA GLY A 15 21.21 -24.77 8.03
C GLY A 15 22.53 -24.04 8.28
N LEU A 16 22.63 -22.78 7.85
CA LEU A 16 23.85 -22.00 8.01
C LEU A 16 24.15 -21.66 9.48
N PHE A 17 23.15 -21.22 10.25
CA PHE A 17 23.33 -21.02 11.69
C PHE A 17 23.54 -22.34 12.44
N GLY A 18 22.99 -23.46 11.93
CA GLY A 18 23.20 -24.79 12.49
C GLY A 18 24.61 -25.33 12.35
N LEU A 19 25.38 -24.87 11.36
CA LEU A 19 26.82 -25.19 11.25
C LEU A 19 27.63 -24.56 12.39
N GLU A 20 27.24 -23.38 12.86
CA GLU A 20 27.88 -22.72 14.02
C GLU A 20 27.29 -23.19 15.35
N TYR A 21 25.97 -23.37 15.40
CA TYR A 21 25.22 -23.73 16.59
C TYR A 21 24.53 -25.07 16.40
N PHE A 22 25.25 -26.14 16.64
CA PHE A 22 24.82 -27.52 16.37
C PHE A 22 23.47 -27.91 17.04
N PHE A 23 23.08 -27.23 18.14
CA PHE A 23 21.80 -27.43 18.78
C PHE A 23 20.59 -26.95 17.94
N LEU A 24 20.80 -26.16 16.88
CA LEU A 24 19.76 -25.83 15.90
C LEU A 24 19.50 -26.95 14.89
N LEU A 25 20.38 -27.95 14.80
CA LEU A 25 20.22 -29.15 13.97
C LEU A 25 19.66 -30.33 14.75
N ARG A 26 19.48 -30.20 16.07
CA ARG A 26 18.93 -31.21 16.95
C ARG A 26 17.66 -30.72 17.66
N PRO A 27 16.75 -31.60 18.05
CA PRO A 27 15.59 -31.20 18.87
C PRO A 27 16.05 -30.52 20.16
N SER A 28 15.86 -29.21 20.24
CA SER A 28 16.25 -28.37 21.37
C SER A 28 15.18 -27.30 21.62
N ARG A 29 15.15 -26.74 22.83
CA ARG A 29 14.26 -25.62 23.17
C ARG A 29 14.55 -24.41 22.31
N THR A 30 15.82 -24.13 22.05
CA THR A 30 16.25 -23.00 21.21
C THR A 30 15.75 -23.17 19.77
N LEU A 31 15.92 -24.36 19.17
CA LEU A 31 15.35 -24.66 17.86
C LEU A 31 13.83 -24.44 17.83
N GLY A 32 13.12 -24.97 18.85
CA GLY A 32 11.65 -24.84 18.91
C GLY A 32 11.19 -23.39 18.94
N VAL A 33 11.78 -22.56 19.81
CA VAL A 33 11.42 -21.12 19.94
C VAL A 33 11.77 -20.34 18.66
N THR A 34 12.98 -20.52 18.13
CA THR A 34 13.42 -19.80 16.93
C THR A 34 12.65 -20.23 15.67
N ALA A 35 12.32 -21.53 15.54
CA ALA A 35 11.52 -22.03 14.43
C ALA A 35 10.08 -21.50 14.47
N VAL A 36 9.46 -21.49 15.64
CA VAL A 36 8.11 -20.90 15.81
C VAL A 36 8.16 -19.41 15.47
N ALA A 37 9.15 -18.68 15.96
CA ALA A 37 9.31 -17.25 15.65
C ALA A 37 9.49 -17.03 14.16
N PHE A 38 10.36 -17.80 13.49
CA PHE A 38 10.55 -17.71 12.03
C PHE A 38 9.22 -17.93 11.28
N ILE A 39 8.47 -18.99 11.61
CA ILE A 39 7.19 -19.30 10.97
C ILE A 39 6.19 -18.17 11.19
N VAL A 40 6.00 -17.73 12.43
CA VAL A 40 4.99 -16.72 12.79
C VAL A 40 5.31 -15.38 12.11
N VAL A 41 6.55 -14.93 12.20
CA VAL A 41 6.94 -13.63 11.61
C VAL A 41 6.89 -13.71 10.08
N TYR A 42 7.38 -14.79 9.46
CA TYR A 42 7.31 -14.97 8.01
C TYR A 42 5.86 -14.96 7.51
N VAL A 43 4.96 -15.71 8.13
CA VAL A 43 3.55 -15.76 7.75
C VAL A 43 2.89 -14.39 7.93
N LEU A 44 3.14 -13.74 9.08
CA LEU A 44 2.60 -12.42 9.39
C LEU A 44 3.07 -11.38 8.35
N MET A 45 4.37 -11.29 8.10
CA MET A 45 4.95 -10.33 7.15
C MET A 45 4.52 -10.64 5.71
N THR A 46 4.38 -11.91 5.33
CA THR A 46 3.85 -12.29 4.02
C THR A 46 2.40 -11.84 3.82
N LYS A 47 1.56 -11.89 4.86
CA LYS A 47 0.19 -11.33 4.81
C LYS A 47 0.17 -9.81 4.65
N VAL A 48 1.18 -9.12 5.20
CA VAL A 48 1.30 -7.65 5.10
C VAL A 48 1.80 -7.21 3.74
N TYR A 49 2.96 -7.72 3.31
CA TYR A 49 3.65 -7.24 2.10
C TYR A 49 3.22 -7.97 0.83
N GLY A 50 2.54 -9.10 0.96
CA GLY A 50 2.25 -10.03 -0.12
C GLY A 50 3.37 -11.05 -0.27
N GLY A 51 3.00 -12.26 -0.69
CA GLY A 51 3.91 -13.38 -0.83
C GLY A 51 4.33 -13.64 -2.28
N PHE A 52 4.74 -14.87 -2.51
CA PHE A 52 5.06 -15.43 -3.82
C PHE A 52 3.79 -15.60 -4.67
N ASP A 53 3.20 -14.48 -5.14
CA ASP A 53 2.01 -14.46 -6.00
C ASP A 53 2.41 -14.56 -7.48
N ILE A 54 3.05 -15.68 -7.84
CA ILE A 54 3.48 -16.01 -9.20
C ILE A 54 2.25 -16.06 -10.12
N GLY A 55 2.39 -15.51 -11.32
CA GLY A 55 1.31 -15.37 -12.28
C GLY A 55 0.34 -14.21 -12.02
N LYS A 56 0.31 -13.65 -10.79
CA LYS A 56 -0.56 -12.51 -10.42
C LYS A 56 0.19 -11.19 -10.30
N ARG A 57 1.47 -11.23 -9.90
CA ARG A 57 2.33 -10.06 -9.71
C ARG A 57 3.56 -10.16 -10.60
N LYS A 58 4.10 -9.01 -11.01
CA LYS A 58 5.39 -8.94 -11.71
C LYS A 58 6.52 -9.44 -10.78
N SER A 59 7.59 -10.01 -11.36
CA SER A 59 8.71 -10.58 -10.59
C SER A 59 9.38 -9.56 -9.68
N LYS A 60 9.64 -8.33 -10.16
CA LYS A 60 10.32 -7.28 -9.39
C LYS A 60 9.57 -6.91 -8.08
N PRO A 61 8.25 -6.60 -8.07
CA PRO A 61 7.47 -6.40 -6.85
C PRO A 61 7.47 -7.61 -5.90
N ILE A 62 7.49 -8.84 -6.43
CA ILE A 62 7.59 -10.05 -5.59
C ILE A 62 8.93 -10.07 -4.86
N VAL A 63 10.05 -9.84 -5.58
CA VAL A 63 11.40 -9.82 -4.99
C VAL A 63 11.51 -8.78 -3.88
N PHE A 64 11.07 -7.54 -4.13
CA PHE A 64 11.12 -6.48 -3.11
C PHE A 64 10.28 -6.80 -1.88
N SER A 65 9.05 -7.28 -2.07
CA SER A 65 8.19 -7.69 -0.95
C SER A 65 8.82 -8.80 -0.14
N MET A 66 9.34 -9.82 -0.79
CA MET A 66 9.96 -10.98 -0.12
C MET A 66 11.29 -10.64 0.54
N ALA A 67 12.10 -9.78 -0.06
CA ALA A 67 13.32 -9.29 0.56
C ALA A 67 13.02 -8.59 1.90
N LEU A 68 11.98 -7.76 1.95
CA LEU A 68 11.58 -7.11 3.19
C LEU A 68 10.97 -8.09 4.20
N VAL A 69 10.18 -9.06 3.75
CA VAL A 69 9.66 -10.15 4.60
C VAL A 69 10.81 -10.90 5.25
N LEU A 70 11.82 -11.30 4.47
CA LEU A 70 12.98 -12.06 4.97
C LEU A 70 13.85 -11.22 5.91
N LEU A 71 14.11 -9.96 5.55
CA LEU A 71 14.87 -9.06 6.41
C LEU A 71 14.28 -8.98 7.82
N LEU A 72 12.97 -8.74 7.92
CA LEU A 72 12.29 -8.64 9.22
C LEU A 72 12.21 -9.98 9.93
N THR A 73 11.97 -11.07 9.19
CA THR A 73 11.92 -12.42 9.75
C THR A 73 13.26 -12.83 10.32
N ASP A 74 14.33 -12.63 9.57
CA ASP A 74 15.68 -13.01 9.99
C ASP A 74 16.17 -12.15 11.16
N LEU A 75 15.91 -10.84 11.15
CA LEU A 75 16.27 -9.96 12.26
C LEU A 75 15.60 -10.38 13.57
N VAL A 76 14.29 -10.65 13.54
CA VAL A 76 13.55 -11.06 14.74
C VAL A 76 14.00 -12.45 15.21
N THR A 77 14.14 -13.41 14.28
CA THR A 77 14.55 -14.78 14.62
C THR A 77 15.97 -14.81 15.16
N HIS A 78 16.90 -14.07 14.54
CA HIS A 78 18.27 -13.95 15.01
C HIS A 78 18.37 -13.23 16.36
N PHE A 79 17.60 -12.18 16.58
CA PHE A 79 17.55 -11.50 17.89
C PHE A 79 17.08 -12.46 19.00
N LEU A 80 16.05 -13.27 18.74
CA LEU A 80 15.62 -14.31 19.68
C LEU A 80 16.69 -15.39 19.88
N LEU A 81 17.41 -15.78 18.83
CA LEU A 81 18.53 -16.70 18.93
C LEU A 81 19.61 -16.14 19.88
N CYS A 82 19.99 -14.88 19.72
CA CYS A 82 20.96 -14.20 20.60
C CYS A 82 20.46 -14.16 22.07
N ILE A 83 19.18 -13.91 22.30
CA ILE A 83 18.58 -13.96 23.64
C ILE A 83 18.70 -15.37 24.23
N MET A 84 18.35 -16.42 23.46
CA MET A 84 18.43 -17.80 23.93
C MET A 84 19.88 -18.22 24.23
N ASN A 85 20.85 -17.73 23.46
CA ASN A 85 22.26 -17.98 23.65
C ASN A 85 22.85 -17.28 24.88
N THR A 86 22.22 -16.20 25.38
CA THR A 86 22.63 -15.48 26.58
C THR A 86 22.80 -16.42 27.79
N THR A 87 21.88 -17.36 27.99
CA THR A 87 21.95 -18.32 29.07
C THR A 87 22.77 -19.56 28.76
N VAL A 88 22.78 -19.99 27.49
CA VAL A 88 23.41 -21.26 27.07
C VAL A 88 24.93 -21.10 26.84
N ILE A 89 25.35 -19.97 26.27
CA ILE A 89 26.73 -19.75 25.84
C ILE A 89 27.44 -18.67 26.66
N HIS A 90 26.75 -17.57 27.00
CA HIS A 90 27.39 -16.35 27.53
C HIS A 90 27.19 -16.09 29.02
N GLY A 91 26.74 -17.08 29.80
CA GLY A 91 26.65 -16.97 31.26
C GLY A 91 25.80 -15.81 31.79
N GLY A 92 24.77 -15.40 31.02
CA GLY A 92 23.85 -14.34 31.41
C GLY A 92 24.09 -12.98 30.74
N HIS A 93 25.11 -12.81 29.93
CA HIS A 93 25.38 -11.57 29.21
C HIS A 93 24.82 -11.61 27.78
N PHE A 94 24.09 -10.55 27.38
CA PHE A 94 23.60 -10.43 26.01
C PHE A 94 24.73 -10.04 25.07
N VAL A 95 24.93 -10.83 24.01
CA VAL A 95 25.88 -10.55 22.92
C VAL A 95 25.14 -10.67 21.59
N TYR A 96 25.26 -9.66 20.74
CA TYR A 96 24.75 -9.74 19.38
C TYR A 96 25.75 -10.50 18.51
N GLU A 97 25.46 -11.77 18.26
CA GLU A 97 26.40 -12.70 17.64
C GLU A 97 26.33 -12.70 16.11
N ARG A 98 27.48 -12.91 15.48
CA ARG A 98 27.59 -13.23 14.04
C ARG A 98 26.76 -12.36 13.07
N PRO A 99 26.80 -11.02 13.13
CA PRO A 99 26.02 -10.17 12.22
C PRO A 99 26.38 -10.35 10.74
N LEU A 100 27.64 -10.70 10.44
CA LEU A 100 28.07 -11.00 9.08
C LEU A 100 27.47 -12.30 8.54
N LEU A 101 27.30 -13.32 9.38
CA LEU A 101 26.61 -14.55 9.00
C LEU A 101 25.12 -14.27 8.72
N LEU A 102 24.47 -13.45 9.55
CA LEU A 102 23.09 -13.01 9.29
C LEU A 102 22.97 -12.31 7.94
N LEU A 103 23.90 -11.41 7.61
CA LEU A 103 23.93 -10.74 6.32
C LEU A 103 24.13 -11.74 5.17
N ALA A 104 25.02 -12.73 5.33
CA ALA A 104 25.26 -13.76 4.32
C ALA A 104 24.01 -14.63 4.09
N VAL A 105 23.32 -15.05 5.16
CA VAL A 105 22.06 -15.79 5.09
C VAL A 105 21.00 -14.98 4.33
N TYR A 106 20.82 -13.73 4.71
CA TYR A 106 19.88 -12.82 4.05
C TYR A 106 20.15 -12.65 2.55
N LEU A 107 21.42 -12.40 2.18
CA LEU A 107 21.79 -12.25 0.77
C LEU A 107 21.55 -13.55 -0.03
N LEU A 108 21.86 -14.71 0.55
CA LEU A 108 21.59 -16.00 -0.08
C LEU A 108 20.10 -16.23 -0.28
N GLN A 109 19.26 -15.91 0.72
CA GLN A 109 17.81 -16.02 0.64
C GLN A 109 17.24 -15.06 -0.43
N VAL A 110 17.73 -13.81 -0.50
CA VAL A 110 17.33 -12.84 -1.54
C VAL A 110 17.71 -13.35 -2.93
N ALA A 111 18.90 -13.90 -3.11
CA ALA A 111 19.31 -14.50 -4.38
C ALA A 111 18.39 -15.66 -4.78
N LEU A 112 18.05 -16.54 -3.84
CA LEU A 112 17.09 -17.63 -4.04
C LEU A 112 15.72 -17.09 -4.46
N VAL A 113 15.22 -16.05 -3.77
CA VAL A 113 13.94 -15.38 -4.08
C VAL A 113 13.96 -14.80 -5.50
N ILE A 114 15.07 -14.18 -5.92
CA ILE A 114 15.20 -13.65 -7.29
C ILE A 114 15.05 -14.78 -8.31
N VAL A 115 15.82 -15.85 -8.16
CA VAL A 115 15.77 -17.00 -9.07
C VAL A 115 14.35 -17.60 -9.13
N MET A 116 13.72 -17.80 -7.96
CA MET A 116 12.38 -18.37 -7.89
C MET A 116 11.30 -17.44 -8.44
N ALA A 117 11.40 -16.12 -8.23
CA ALA A 117 10.39 -15.17 -8.69
C ALA A 117 10.42 -14.98 -10.21
N TYR A 118 11.62 -14.87 -10.79
CA TYR A 118 11.77 -14.74 -12.24
C TYR A 118 11.52 -16.08 -12.93
N GLY A 119 12.21 -17.15 -12.53
CA GLY A 119 12.01 -18.48 -13.11
C GLY A 119 10.58 -19.00 -12.93
N GLY A 120 9.98 -18.77 -11.76
CA GLY A 120 8.60 -19.17 -11.50
C GLY A 120 7.58 -18.42 -12.36
N ASN A 121 7.74 -17.10 -12.55
CA ASN A 121 6.86 -16.34 -13.45
C ASN A 121 7.07 -16.73 -14.90
N ASP A 122 8.30 -16.95 -15.35
CA ASP A 122 8.55 -17.34 -16.73
C ASP A 122 7.97 -18.73 -17.02
N LEU A 123 8.16 -19.68 -16.09
CA LEU A 123 7.55 -21.02 -16.21
C LEU A 123 6.01 -20.94 -16.20
N TYR A 124 5.42 -20.12 -15.30
CA TYR A 124 3.98 -19.94 -15.24
C TYR A 124 3.41 -19.41 -16.56
N PHE A 125 4.01 -18.35 -17.11
CA PHE A 125 3.53 -17.74 -18.36
C PHE A 125 3.92 -18.53 -19.63
N MET A 126 4.84 -19.47 -19.52
CA MET A 126 5.11 -20.43 -20.60
C MET A 126 3.97 -21.45 -20.73
N VAL A 127 3.40 -21.87 -19.58
CA VAL A 127 2.30 -22.84 -19.53
C VAL A 127 0.93 -22.14 -19.70
N ASN A 128 0.74 -20.97 -19.09
CA ASN A 128 -0.54 -20.27 -19.08
C ASN A 128 -0.52 -19.11 -20.10
N LYS A 129 -1.31 -19.22 -21.15
CA LYS A 129 -1.50 -18.15 -22.13
C LYS A 129 -2.26 -16.97 -21.51
N PRO A 130 -2.04 -15.71 -21.98
CA PRO A 130 -2.84 -14.58 -21.56
C PRO A 130 -4.33 -14.80 -21.82
N GLN A 131 -5.19 -14.42 -20.87
CA GLN A 131 -6.64 -14.45 -21.05
C GLN A 131 -7.04 -13.48 -22.17
N ARG A 132 -7.90 -13.94 -23.07
CA ARG A 132 -8.52 -13.09 -24.10
C ARG A 132 -9.59 -12.25 -23.44
N CYS A 133 -9.39 -10.94 -23.42
CA CYS A 133 -10.26 -10.02 -22.69
C CYS A 133 -11.07 -9.17 -23.65
N LEU A 134 -12.36 -9.02 -23.34
CA LEU A 134 -13.25 -8.02 -23.92
C LEU A 134 -13.36 -6.83 -22.97
N MET A 135 -13.32 -5.62 -23.51
CA MET A 135 -13.64 -4.42 -22.73
C MET A 135 -15.00 -3.90 -23.16
N VAL A 136 -15.90 -3.70 -22.20
CA VAL A 136 -17.24 -3.14 -22.40
C VAL A 136 -17.35 -1.82 -21.69
N ALA A 137 -17.77 -0.78 -22.40
CA ALA A 137 -17.98 0.55 -21.87
C ALA A 137 -19.20 1.22 -22.51
N ARG A 138 -19.63 2.37 -21.96
CA ARG A 138 -20.63 3.22 -22.61
C ARG A 138 -19.96 4.04 -23.71
N ARG A 139 -20.67 4.33 -24.81
CA ARG A 139 -20.18 5.24 -25.86
C ARG A 139 -19.87 6.62 -25.28
N GLY A 140 -18.68 7.12 -25.62
CA GLY A 140 -18.18 8.42 -25.13
C GLY A 140 -17.26 8.34 -23.91
N GLU A 141 -17.14 7.17 -23.26
CA GLU A 141 -16.18 6.97 -22.18
C GLU A 141 -14.76 6.77 -22.75
N CYS A 142 -13.78 7.37 -22.06
CA CYS A 142 -12.37 7.24 -22.43
C CYS A 142 -11.80 5.92 -21.90
N VAL A 143 -11.84 4.88 -22.71
CA VAL A 143 -11.34 3.54 -22.35
C VAL A 143 -9.83 3.38 -22.49
N GLU A 144 -9.16 4.31 -23.19
CA GLU A 144 -7.74 4.23 -23.55
C GLU A 144 -6.82 4.17 -22.31
N ASP A 145 -7.16 4.93 -21.27
CA ASP A 145 -6.37 4.94 -20.02
C ASP A 145 -6.41 3.57 -19.33
N LEU A 146 -7.58 2.93 -19.27
CA LEU A 146 -7.71 1.58 -18.71
C LEU A 146 -7.00 0.54 -19.59
N ILE A 147 -7.15 0.62 -20.93
CA ILE A 147 -6.45 -0.27 -21.86
C ILE A 147 -4.94 -0.16 -21.67
N ARG A 148 -4.42 1.06 -21.57
CA ARG A 148 -3.00 1.31 -21.28
C ARG A 148 -2.57 0.74 -19.93
N LYS A 149 -3.38 0.87 -18.87
CA LYS A 149 -3.12 0.33 -17.54
C LYS A 149 -3.12 -1.20 -17.54
N VAL A 150 -4.12 -1.84 -18.17
CA VAL A 150 -4.21 -3.30 -18.30
C VAL A 150 -3.10 -3.83 -19.21
N GLY A 151 -2.73 -3.11 -20.27
CA GLY A 151 -1.64 -3.45 -21.19
C GLY A 151 -0.26 -3.56 -20.50
N ARG A 152 -0.07 -2.98 -19.31
CA ARG A 152 1.12 -3.24 -18.48
C ARG A 152 1.21 -4.67 -17.95
N TYR A 153 0.11 -5.42 -18.00
CA TYR A 153 -0.04 -6.81 -17.56
C TYR A 153 -0.31 -7.76 -18.75
N LYS A 154 0.27 -7.46 -19.93
CA LYS A 154 0.06 -8.18 -21.19
C LYS A 154 0.36 -9.69 -21.15
N LYS A 155 1.17 -10.15 -20.18
CA LYS A 155 1.40 -11.58 -19.95
C LYS A 155 0.19 -12.27 -19.31
N GLN A 156 -0.72 -11.51 -18.69
CA GLN A 156 -1.92 -12.01 -17.99
C GLN A 156 -3.19 -11.74 -18.80
N TYR A 157 -3.32 -10.53 -19.34
CA TYR A 157 -4.52 -10.05 -20.01
C TYR A 157 -4.18 -9.54 -21.41
N ASN A 158 -4.97 -9.97 -22.38
CA ASN A 158 -4.88 -9.51 -23.77
C ASN A 158 -6.25 -8.94 -24.18
N ILE A 159 -6.41 -7.62 -24.13
CA ILE A 159 -7.63 -6.96 -24.61
C ILE A 159 -7.64 -7.04 -26.13
N GLN A 160 -8.50 -7.90 -26.66
CA GLN A 160 -8.61 -8.14 -28.10
C GLN A 160 -9.61 -7.18 -28.76
N GLN A 161 -10.66 -6.79 -28.03
CA GLN A 161 -11.76 -6.01 -28.57
C GLN A 161 -12.33 -5.07 -27.51
N VAL A 162 -12.84 -3.94 -27.98
CA VAL A 162 -13.70 -3.02 -27.22
C VAL A 162 -15.09 -3.10 -27.82
N ALA A 163 -16.08 -3.36 -26.98
CA ALA A 163 -17.48 -3.36 -27.35
C ALA A 163 -18.23 -2.27 -26.59
N TRP A 164 -19.27 -1.75 -27.18
CA TRP A 164 -20.11 -0.74 -26.55
C TRP A 164 -21.38 -1.39 -26.01
N LEU A 165 -21.89 -0.87 -24.88
CA LEU A 165 -23.03 -1.44 -24.19
C LEU A 165 -24.28 -1.60 -25.06
N ASP A 166 -24.47 -0.68 -26.02
CA ASP A 166 -25.60 -0.62 -26.95
C ASP A 166 -25.40 -1.44 -28.24
N GLN A 167 -24.30 -2.20 -28.35
CA GLN A 167 -23.94 -2.98 -29.52
C GLN A 167 -24.80 -4.27 -29.60
N PRO A 168 -25.46 -4.56 -30.71
CA PRO A 168 -26.40 -5.70 -30.82
C PRO A 168 -25.74 -7.08 -30.67
N ASP A 169 -24.46 -7.21 -31.03
CA ASP A 169 -23.66 -8.43 -30.95
C ASP A 169 -22.81 -8.55 -29.67
N LEU A 170 -23.09 -7.74 -28.66
CA LEU A 170 -22.32 -7.69 -27.40
C LEU A 170 -22.17 -9.07 -26.75
N LEU A 171 -23.26 -9.84 -26.62
CA LEU A 171 -23.24 -11.16 -26.00
C LEU A 171 -22.36 -12.14 -26.77
N SER A 172 -22.38 -12.09 -28.13
CA SER A 172 -21.50 -12.89 -28.96
C SER A 172 -20.01 -12.57 -28.73
N CYS A 173 -19.69 -11.29 -28.50
CA CYS A 173 -18.33 -10.86 -28.14
C CYS A 173 -17.92 -11.38 -26.75
N VAL A 174 -18.85 -11.39 -25.78
CA VAL A 174 -18.62 -11.97 -24.45
C VAL A 174 -18.33 -13.47 -24.56
N ASP A 175 -19.07 -14.22 -25.37
CA ASP A 175 -18.87 -15.66 -25.54
C ASP A 175 -17.48 -16.03 -26.11
N GLN A 176 -16.92 -15.18 -26.97
CA GLN A 176 -15.60 -15.36 -27.56
C GLN A 176 -14.44 -15.01 -26.65
N SER A 177 -14.71 -14.34 -25.51
CA SER A 177 -13.70 -13.91 -24.55
C SER A 177 -13.56 -14.91 -23.38
N ASP A 178 -12.42 -14.86 -22.68
CA ASP A 178 -12.18 -15.62 -21.45
C ASP A 178 -12.52 -14.77 -20.21
N ALA A 179 -12.36 -13.44 -20.34
CA ALA A 179 -12.66 -12.47 -19.27
C ALA A 179 -13.25 -11.17 -19.85
N VAL A 180 -14.08 -10.48 -19.08
CA VAL A 180 -14.75 -9.24 -19.49
C VAL A 180 -14.42 -8.13 -18.49
N PHE A 181 -14.01 -6.97 -19.01
CA PHE A 181 -13.82 -5.74 -18.25
C PHE A 181 -15.01 -4.81 -18.49
N LEU A 182 -15.81 -4.56 -17.46
CA LEU A 182 -16.93 -3.61 -17.47
C LEU A 182 -16.45 -2.30 -16.89
N TYR A 183 -16.27 -1.27 -17.74
CA TYR A 183 -15.67 -0.01 -17.35
C TYR A 183 -16.70 1.13 -17.31
N GLU A 184 -16.76 1.84 -16.17
CA GLU A 184 -17.64 3.00 -15.93
C GLU A 184 -19.11 2.73 -16.27
N LEU A 185 -19.60 1.50 -16.00
CA LEU A 185 -21.00 1.12 -16.10
C LEU A 185 -21.66 1.25 -14.73
N SER A 186 -22.88 1.78 -14.71
CA SER A 186 -23.71 1.84 -13.50
C SER A 186 -24.08 0.43 -13.01
N VAL A 187 -24.42 0.31 -11.72
CA VAL A 187 -24.85 -0.98 -11.12
C VAL A 187 -25.94 -1.65 -11.95
N ARG A 188 -26.93 -0.87 -12.40
CA ARG A 188 -28.05 -1.38 -13.19
C ARG A 188 -27.59 -1.95 -14.54
N GLU A 189 -26.74 -1.23 -15.24
CA GLU A 189 -26.25 -1.64 -16.58
C GLU A 189 -25.37 -2.87 -16.54
N ARG A 190 -24.56 -3.03 -15.49
CA ARG A 190 -23.64 -4.17 -15.39
C ARG A 190 -24.26 -5.43 -14.83
N THR A 191 -25.42 -5.33 -14.12
CA THR A 191 -26.04 -6.48 -13.42
C THR A 191 -26.31 -7.62 -14.41
N ASP A 192 -26.96 -7.34 -15.51
CA ASP A 192 -27.30 -8.35 -16.52
C ASP A 192 -26.04 -8.98 -17.15
N LEU A 193 -25.02 -8.18 -17.40
CA LEU A 193 -23.73 -8.65 -17.94
C LEU A 193 -22.97 -9.51 -16.94
N VAL A 194 -22.95 -9.13 -15.67
CA VAL A 194 -22.32 -9.92 -14.60
C VAL A 194 -23.02 -11.27 -14.46
N GLU A 195 -24.36 -11.28 -14.49
CA GLU A 195 -25.15 -12.50 -14.43
C GLU A 195 -24.86 -13.40 -15.66
N TYR A 196 -24.86 -12.83 -16.86
CA TYR A 196 -24.52 -13.55 -18.08
C TYR A 196 -23.11 -14.11 -18.06
N CYS A 197 -22.12 -13.35 -17.60
CA CYS A 197 -20.74 -13.82 -17.42
C CYS A 197 -20.68 -14.98 -16.41
N TYR A 198 -21.44 -14.90 -15.32
CA TYR A 198 -21.51 -15.98 -14.33
C TYR A 198 -22.11 -17.26 -14.92
N GLN A 199 -23.20 -17.17 -15.70
CA GLN A 199 -23.82 -18.29 -16.37
C GLN A 199 -22.89 -18.95 -17.41
N THR A 200 -22.14 -18.13 -18.17
CA THR A 200 -21.19 -18.60 -19.20
C THR A 200 -19.79 -18.90 -18.67
N ARG A 201 -19.58 -18.82 -17.33
CA ARG A 201 -18.30 -19.10 -16.64
C ARG A 201 -17.15 -18.22 -17.13
N LYS A 202 -17.41 -16.93 -17.36
CA LYS A 202 -16.41 -15.94 -17.73
C LYS A 202 -15.99 -15.15 -16.50
N ASP A 203 -14.69 -14.85 -16.39
CA ASP A 203 -14.21 -13.95 -15.37
C ASP A 203 -14.68 -12.52 -15.68
N VAL A 204 -15.13 -11.77 -14.64
CA VAL A 204 -15.59 -10.40 -14.82
C VAL A 204 -14.84 -9.45 -13.91
N TYR A 205 -14.39 -8.34 -14.47
CA TYR A 205 -13.76 -7.21 -13.77
C TYR A 205 -14.63 -5.98 -14.01
N TYR A 206 -14.97 -5.23 -12.95
CA TYR A 206 -15.77 -4.02 -13.11
C TYR A 206 -15.32 -2.89 -12.23
N SER A 207 -15.55 -1.65 -12.69
CA SER A 207 -15.31 -0.43 -11.90
C SER A 207 -16.23 -0.39 -10.69
N LEU A 208 -15.66 -0.22 -9.50
CA LEU A 208 -16.42 -0.17 -8.26
C LEU A 208 -17.24 1.13 -8.18
N GLU A 209 -18.47 1.00 -7.72
CA GLU A 209 -19.30 2.10 -7.27
C GLU A 209 -19.35 2.19 -5.74
N MET A 210 -19.86 3.29 -5.23
CA MET A 210 -19.99 3.51 -3.80
C MET A 210 -20.84 2.43 -3.10
N SER A 211 -21.92 1.98 -3.74
CA SER A 211 -22.76 0.89 -3.26
C SER A 211 -22.01 -0.41 -3.06
N ASP A 212 -21.04 -0.70 -3.97
CA ASP A 212 -20.21 -1.89 -3.86
C ASP A 212 -19.28 -1.82 -2.64
N VAL A 213 -18.65 -0.67 -2.41
CA VAL A 213 -17.78 -0.46 -1.26
C VAL A 213 -18.54 -0.65 0.05
N VAL A 214 -19.77 -0.14 0.12
CA VAL A 214 -20.64 -0.34 1.29
C VAL A 214 -21.03 -1.81 1.45
N ALA A 215 -21.39 -2.49 0.36
CA ALA A 215 -21.76 -3.91 0.37
C ALA A 215 -20.57 -4.82 0.74
N MET A 216 -19.34 -4.48 0.32
CA MET A 216 -18.12 -5.26 0.65
C MET A 216 -17.82 -5.31 2.15
N ALA A 217 -18.29 -4.34 2.93
CA ALA A 217 -18.15 -4.31 4.38
C ALA A 217 -19.41 -4.85 5.11
N GLY A 218 -20.42 -5.26 4.36
CA GLY A 218 -21.66 -5.80 4.89
C GLY A 218 -21.52 -7.26 5.37
N GLU A 219 -22.42 -7.63 6.26
CA GLU A 219 -22.55 -8.98 6.80
C GLU A 219 -23.84 -9.61 6.31
N ARG A 220 -23.81 -10.92 6.04
CA ARG A 220 -25.01 -11.67 5.71
C ARG A 220 -25.76 -11.98 6.99
N VAL A 221 -27.02 -11.60 7.06
CA VAL A 221 -27.92 -11.88 8.18
C VAL A 221 -29.07 -12.73 7.70
N MET A 222 -29.36 -13.79 8.43
CA MET A 222 -30.48 -14.69 8.15
C MET A 222 -31.66 -14.33 9.06
N PHE A 223 -32.81 -14.11 8.46
CA PHE A 223 -34.10 -13.99 9.14
C PHE A 223 -34.95 -15.15 8.66
N ASP A 224 -34.98 -16.23 9.44
CA ASP A 224 -35.48 -17.54 9.05
C ASP A 224 -34.89 -18.02 7.73
N ASP A 225 -35.67 -18.10 6.66
CA ASP A 225 -35.29 -18.51 5.31
C ASP A 225 -34.83 -17.36 4.41
N LYS A 226 -34.82 -16.11 4.91
CA LYS A 226 -34.49 -14.92 4.14
C LYS A 226 -33.06 -14.47 4.46
N THR A 227 -32.26 -14.37 3.41
CA THR A 227 -30.90 -13.82 3.50
C THR A 227 -30.93 -12.34 3.15
N LEU A 228 -30.52 -11.48 4.08
CA LEU A 228 -30.35 -10.06 3.86
C LEU A 228 -28.89 -9.64 4.03
N MET A 229 -28.50 -8.57 3.36
CA MET A 229 -27.21 -7.93 3.57
C MET A 229 -27.39 -6.78 4.57
N PHE A 230 -26.77 -6.91 5.72
CA PHE A 230 -26.68 -5.80 6.70
C PHE A 230 -25.43 -4.97 6.40
N CYS A 231 -25.61 -3.73 6.00
CA CYS A 231 -24.55 -2.78 5.69
C CYS A 231 -24.51 -1.70 6.79
N PRO A 232 -23.73 -1.91 7.87
CA PRO A 232 -23.65 -0.95 8.95
C PRO A 232 -22.98 0.35 8.48
N VAL A 233 -23.44 1.48 9.00
CA VAL A 233 -22.68 2.72 8.94
C VAL A 233 -21.51 2.58 9.90
N ARG A 234 -20.32 2.36 9.36
CA ARG A 234 -19.13 2.08 10.18
C ARG A 234 -18.69 3.34 10.92
N GLU A 235 -18.77 3.28 12.22
CA GLU A 235 -18.09 4.19 13.15
C GLU A 235 -17.14 3.41 14.03
N LEU A 236 -16.05 4.06 14.43
CA LEU A 236 -15.08 3.43 15.35
C LEU A 236 -15.75 3.23 16.71
N ARG A 237 -15.75 2.00 17.23
CA ARG A 237 -16.17 1.71 18.60
C ARG A 237 -15.25 2.43 19.58
N PHE A 238 -15.69 2.60 20.80
CA PHE A 238 -14.93 3.32 21.82
C PHE A 238 -13.52 2.73 22.01
N GLU A 239 -13.44 1.39 22.12
CA GLU A 239 -12.18 0.65 22.28
C GLU A 239 -11.25 0.84 21.05
N GLU A 240 -11.81 0.75 19.85
CA GLU A 240 -11.06 0.97 18.61
C GLU A 240 -10.50 2.39 18.52
N ARG A 241 -11.29 3.36 18.99
CA ARG A 241 -10.89 4.78 19.03
C ARG A 241 -9.75 5.03 19.99
N ILE A 242 -9.81 4.42 21.19
CA ILE A 242 -8.71 4.48 22.17
C ILE A 242 -7.47 3.82 21.61
N LEU A 243 -7.59 2.59 21.10
CA LEU A 243 -6.45 1.83 20.59
C LEU A 243 -5.77 2.54 19.40
N LYS A 244 -6.59 3.07 18.48
CA LYS A 244 -6.09 3.88 17.36
C LYS A 244 -5.34 5.12 17.87
N ARG A 245 -5.92 5.85 18.80
CA ARG A 245 -5.32 7.07 19.36
C ARG A 245 -4.02 6.79 20.10
N THR A 246 -3.97 5.71 20.88
CA THR A 246 -2.74 5.28 21.59
C THR A 246 -1.66 4.91 20.58
N GLY A 247 -2.00 4.14 19.54
CA GLY A 247 -1.08 3.80 18.45
C GLY A 247 -0.56 5.05 17.71
N ASP A 248 -1.45 5.99 17.38
CA ASP A 248 -1.09 7.26 16.75
C ASP A 248 -0.07 8.05 17.59
N ILE A 249 -0.29 8.15 18.91
CA ILE A 249 0.62 8.87 19.83
C ILE A 249 1.96 8.15 19.91
N LEU A 250 1.98 6.84 20.16
CA LEU A 250 3.20 6.06 20.31
C LEU A 250 4.08 6.10 19.05
N ILE A 251 3.47 5.88 17.90
CA ILE A 251 4.19 5.87 16.61
C ILE A 251 4.70 7.28 16.28
N SER A 252 3.90 8.33 16.53
CA SER A 252 4.32 9.71 16.25
C SER A 252 5.44 10.14 17.17
N LEU A 253 5.37 9.81 18.45
CA LEU A 253 6.42 10.15 19.42
C LEU A 253 7.72 9.44 19.07
N LEU A 254 7.66 8.13 18.85
CA LEU A 254 8.82 7.33 18.44
C LEU A 254 9.40 7.85 17.10
N GLY A 255 8.53 8.14 16.13
CA GLY A 255 8.93 8.71 14.85
C GLY A 255 9.67 10.04 14.99
N LEU A 256 9.15 10.97 15.80
CA LEU A 256 9.80 12.26 16.05
C LEU A 256 11.14 12.11 16.78
N ILE A 257 11.24 11.21 17.76
CA ILE A 257 12.50 10.93 18.48
C ILE A 257 13.54 10.38 17.51
N LEU A 258 13.20 9.33 16.75
CA LEU A 258 14.13 8.69 15.81
C LEU A 258 14.55 9.60 14.65
N THR A 259 13.64 10.46 14.18
CA THR A 259 13.94 11.38 13.07
C THR A 259 14.44 12.75 13.53
N SER A 260 14.53 13.03 14.84
CA SER A 260 14.94 14.33 15.37
C SER A 260 16.27 14.85 14.83
N PRO A 261 17.34 14.02 14.63
CA PRO A 261 18.57 14.52 14.02
C PRO A 261 18.37 14.97 12.57
N ILE A 262 17.58 14.21 11.80
CA ILE A 262 17.26 14.54 10.40
C ILE A 262 16.42 15.82 10.34
N LEU A 263 15.44 15.96 11.26
CA LEU A 263 14.60 17.17 11.33
C LEU A 263 15.45 18.42 11.65
N LEU A 264 16.40 18.31 12.59
CA LEU A 264 17.29 19.40 12.95
C LEU A 264 18.20 19.81 11.78
N VAL A 265 18.88 18.85 11.16
CA VAL A 265 19.75 19.10 10.00
C VAL A 265 18.94 19.71 8.84
N THR A 266 17.74 19.21 8.57
CA THR A 266 16.86 19.76 7.54
C THR A 266 16.44 21.20 7.85
N ALA A 267 16.08 21.49 9.09
CA ALA A 267 15.71 22.83 9.53
C ALA A 267 16.86 23.83 9.34
N LEU A 268 18.07 23.44 9.74
CA LEU A 268 19.29 24.25 9.53
C LEU A 268 19.58 24.47 8.04
N ALA A 269 19.51 23.41 7.23
CA ALA A 269 19.77 23.49 5.79
C ALA A 269 18.78 24.45 5.08
N ILE A 270 17.48 24.38 5.41
CA ILE A 270 16.46 25.32 4.87
C ILE A 270 16.77 26.75 5.29
N ARG A 271 17.15 26.95 6.57
CA ARG A 271 17.46 28.28 7.09
C ARG A 271 18.70 28.89 6.45
N MET A 272 19.70 28.07 6.16
CA MET A 272 20.95 28.50 5.51
C MET A 272 20.78 28.81 4.01
N GLU A 273 19.82 28.17 3.32
CA GLU A 273 19.65 28.31 1.87
C GLU A 273 19.07 29.69 1.48
N ASP A 274 18.06 30.21 2.18
CA ASP A 274 17.38 31.45 1.85
C ASP A 274 16.89 32.29 3.04
N HIS A 275 17.36 31.98 4.26
CA HIS A 275 17.05 32.68 5.50
C HIS A 275 15.57 32.84 5.88
N GLY A 276 14.66 32.22 5.12
CA GLY A 276 13.22 32.28 5.35
C GLY A 276 12.71 31.30 6.44
N PRO A 277 11.37 31.19 6.65
CA PRO A 277 10.79 30.30 7.64
C PRO A 277 11.06 28.83 7.28
N VAL A 278 11.34 28.04 8.32
CA VAL A 278 11.63 26.59 8.18
C VAL A 278 10.37 25.80 7.84
N PHE A 279 9.26 26.17 8.47
CA PHE A 279 7.99 25.48 8.30
C PHE A 279 7.06 26.21 7.33
N TYR A 280 6.37 25.43 6.53
CA TYR A 280 5.24 25.84 5.71
C TYR A 280 3.96 25.30 6.33
N ARG A 281 2.91 26.11 6.38
CA ARG A 281 1.59 25.73 6.92
C ARG A 281 0.54 25.93 5.84
N GLN A 282 -0.39 24.98 5.77
CA GLN A 282 -1.48 25.05 4.80
C GLN A 282 -2.77 24.51 5.42
N LYS A 283 -3.87 25.21 5.20
CA LYS A 283 -5.20 24.79 5.66
C LYS A 283 -5.67 23.55 4.91
N ARG A 284 -6.17 22.59 5.65
CA ARG A 284 -6.68 21.30 5.16
C ARG A 284 -7.93 20.90 5.92
N ALA A 285 -8.76 20.03 5.31
CA ALA A 285 -9.92 19.46 5.97
C ALA A 285 -9.59 18.11 6.64
N THR A 286 -10.19 17.85 7.79
CA THR A 286 -10.14 16.59 8.53
C THR A 286 -11.53 16.15 8.94
N TYR A 287 -11.65 15.23 9.91
CA TYR A 287 -12.91 14.68 10.41
C TYR A 287 -13.99 15.74 10.62
N GLY A 288 -15.20 15.45 10.12
CA GLY A 288 -16.36 16.34 10.21
C GLY A 288 -16.23 17.65 9.43
N GLY A 289 -15.24 17.77 8.52
CA GLY A 289 -15.00 19.02 7.79
C GLY A 289 -14.20 20.06 8.59
N ARG A 290 -13.71 19.73 9.80
CA ARG A 290 -12.90 20.64 10.61
C ARG A 290 -11.63 21.04 9.85
N VAL A 291 -11.33 22.32 9.82
CA VAL A 291 -10.14 22.89 9.19
C VAL A 291 -8.98 22.90 10.21
N PHE A 292 -7.80 22.49 9.74
CA PHE A 292 -6.56 22.56 10.53
C PHE A 292 -5.39 22.97 9.63
N GLU A 293 -4.26 23.35 10.24
CA GLU A 293 -3.03 23.66 9.53
C GLU A 293 -2.09 22.46 9.50
N VAL A 294 -1.79 21.94 8.32
CA VAL A 294 -0.77 20.89 8.16
C VAL A 294 0.61 21.50 8.24
N TYR A 295 1.51 20.90 9.04
CA TYR A 295 2.92 21.29 9.12
C TYR A 295 3.76 20.54 8.11
N LYS A 296 4.55 21.28 7.31
CA LYS A 296 5.55 20.72 6.40
C LYS A 296 6.84 21.52 6.49
N PHE A 297 7.96 20.91 6.14
CA PHE A 297 9.13 21.71 5.85
C PHE A 297 8.92 22.49 4.55
N ARG A 298 9.39 23.73 4.54
CA ARG A 298 9.37 24.55 3.35
C ARG A 298 10.33 23.99 2.30
N SER A 299 9.81 23.69 1.12
CA SER A 299 10.56 23.15 -0.02
C SER A 299 10.59 24.10 -1.22
N MET A 300 9.96 25.26 -1.11
CA MET A 300 9.87 26.29 -2.14
C MET A 300 10.34 27.64 -1.60
N ARG A 301 10.80 28.53 -2.51
CA ARG A 301 11.24 29.89 -2.14
C ARG A 301 10.10 30.70 -1.51
N ALA A 302 10.41 31.51 -0.50
CA ALA A 302 9.41 32.29 0.23
C ALA A 302 8.68 33.35 -0.62
N GLN A 303 9.30 33.80 -1.70
CA GLN A 303 8.77 34.85 -2.60
C GLN A 303 8.06 34.27 -3.84
N ALA A 304 7.92 32.95 -3.97
CA ALA A 304 7.20 32.36 -5.08
C ALA A 304 5.69 32.64 -4.92
N GLY A 305 5.18 33.55 -5.73
CA GLY A 305 3.76 33.90 -5.81
C GLY A 305 2.88 32.64 -6.01
N ASP A 306 1.58 32.77 -5.79
CA ASP A 306 0.54 31.73 -5.91
C ASP A 306 0.89 30.40 -5.24
N ILE A 307 0.76 30.40 -3.92
CA ILE A 307 0.96 29.24 -3.02
C ILE A 307 -0.09 28.12 -3.29
N HIS A 308 -1.14 28.43 -4.04
CA HIS A 308 -2.27 27.53 -4.32
C HIS A 308 -2.08 26.62 -5.53
N VAL A 309 -1.02 26.81 -6.33
CA VAL A 309 -0.76 25.96 -7.49
C VAL A 309 0.13 24.78 -7.10
N SER A 310 -0.35 23.55 -7.38
CA SER A 310 0.45 22.33 -7.20
C SER A 310 1.74 22.41 -8.01
N ALA A 311 2.87 21.99 -7.40
CA ALA A 311 4.14 21.98 -8.09
C ALA A 311 4.14 20.97 -9.24
N THR A 312 4.70 21.37 -10.37
CA THR A 312 4.92 20.52 -11.55
C THR A 312 6.37 20.06 -11.62
N LYS A 313 6.67 19.11 -12.53
CA LYS A 313 8.04 18.67 -12.77
C LYS A 313 8.90 19.82 -13.30
N GLY A 314 10.08 20.03 -12.70
CA GLY A 314 10.98 21.09 -13.10
C GLY A 314 10.60 22.48 -12.56
N ASP A 315 9.66 22.57 -11.63
CA ASP A 315 9.23 23.84 -11.02
C ASP A 315 10.42 24.58 -10.40
N GLN A 316 10.74 25.74 -10.97
CA GLN A 316 11.87 26.57 -10.55
C GLN A 316 11.71 27.18 -9.14
N ARG A 317 10.49 27.13 -8.59
CA ARG A 317 10.20 27.58 -7.23
C ARG A 317 10.81 26.65 -6.17
N ILE A 318 11.13 25.40 -6.55
CA ILE A 318 11.67 24.39 -5.61
C ILE A 318 13.14 24.70 -5.33
N THR A 319 13.51 24.82 -4.05
CA THR A 319 14.89 25.05 -3.62
C THR A 319 15.76 23.80 -3.80
N ARG A 320 17.09 23.93 -3.69
CA ARG A 320 18.00 22.76 -3.80
C ARG A 320 17.76 21.77 -2.66
N VAL A 321 17.67 22.27 -1.43
CA VAL A 321 17.30 21.47 -0.24
C VAL A 321 15.89 20.91 -0.42
N GLY A 322 14.95 21.75 -0.90
CA GLY A 322 13.57 21.34 -1.19
C GLY A 322 13.47 20.13 -2.12
N ARG A 323 14.31 20.04 -3.13
CA ARG A 323 14.35 18.90 -4.07
C ARG A 323 14.75 17.59 -3.35
N ILE A 324 15.71 17.67 -2.44
CA ILE A 324 16.18 16.50 -1.66
C ILE A 324 15.10 16.06 -0.69
N ILE A 325 14.57 16.99 0.12
CA ILE A 325 13.60 16.63 1.17
C ILE A 325 12.28 16.10 0.59
N ARG A 326 11.87 16.59 -0.59
CA ARG A 326 10.69 16.07 -1.32
C ARG A 326 10.95 14.66 -1.86
N LYS A 327 12.16 14.39 -2.40
CA LYS A 327 12.52 13.06 -2.92
C LYS A 327 12.43 11.98 -1.83
N PHE A 328 12.84 12.30 -0.60
CA PHE A 328 12.85 11.37 0.53
C PHE A 328 11.65 11.55 1.49
N ARG A 329 10.69 12.41 1.16
CA ARG A 329 9.52 12.74 1.97
C ARG A 329 9.82 13.26 3.38
N ILE A 330 11.00 13.77 3.58
CA ILE A 330 11.41 14.43 4.84
C ILE A 330 10.54 15.66 5.09
N ASP A 331 10.06 16.32 4.02
CA ASP A 331 9.19 17.50 4.09
C ASP A 331 7.84 17.22 4.78
N GLU A 332 7.37 15.98 4.80
CA GLU A 332 6.11 15.59 5.45
C GLU A 332 6.29 15.10 6.90
N LEU A 333 7.53 14.87 7.39
CA LEU A 333 7.77 14.41 8.78
C LEU A 333 7.20 15.35 9.87
N PRO A 334 7.19 16.69 9.72
CA PRO A 334 6.58 17.55 10.73
C PRO A 334 5.07 17.31 10.94
N GLN A 335 4.38 16.62 10.04
CA GLN A 335 2.97 16.23 10.21
C GLN A 335 2.77 15.28 11.40
N LEU A 336 3.80 14.59 11.88
CA LEU A 336 3.73 13.82 13.12
C LEU A 336 3.32 14.69 14.31
N ILE A 337 3.63 16.00 14.30
CA ILE A 337 3.15 16.97 15.29
C ILE A 337 1.63 17.16 15.17
N ASN A 338 1.08 17.21 13.94
CA ASN A 338 -0.37 17.27 13.74
C ASN A 338 -1.07 16.02 14.30
N VAL A 339 -0.43 14.84 14.15
CA VAL A 339 -0.96 13.60 14.73
C VAL A 339 -0.98 13.69 16.26
N LEU A 340 0.09 14.17 16.91
CA LEU A 340 0.12 14.37 18.36
C LEU A 340 -0.93 15.40 18.82
N LYS A 341 -1.17 16.45 18.05
CA LYS A 341 -2.22 17.45 18.30
C LYS A 341 -3.65 16.91 18.07
N SER A 342 -3.80 15.68 17.57
CA SER A 342 -5.10 15.09 17.22
C SER A 342 -5.80 15.73 16.01
N ASP A 343 -5.10 16.51 15.22
CA ASP A 343 -5.63 17.05 13.95
C ASP A 343 -5.67 15.96 12.88
N MET A 344 -4.68 15.06 12.93
CA MET A 344 -4.51 13.93 12.02
C MET A 344 -4.38 12.60 12.77
N SER A 345 -4.39 11.51 12.04
CA SER A 345 -4.00 10.15 12.43
C SER A 345 -2.81 9.70 11.60
N ILE A 346 -2.11 8.66 12.01
CA ILE A 346 -1.09 8.02 11.15
C ILE A 346 -1.75 7.48 9.89
N VAL A 347 -2.86 6.76 10.03
CA VAL A 347 -3.58 6.17 8.89
C VAL A 347 -4.96 6.78 8.74
N GLY A 348 -5.28 7.20 7.52
CA GLY A 348 -6.56 7.79 7.15
C GLY A 348 -6.57 8.36 5.73
N PRO A 349 -7.69 8.94 5.28
CA PRO A 349 -7.77 9.67 4.03
C PRO A 349 -6.75 10.80 3.95
N ARG A 350 -6.10 11.00 2.79
CA ARG A 350 -5.14 12.11 2.63
C ARG A 350 -5.82 13.45 2.83
N PRO A 351 -5.27 14.38 3.65
CA PRO A 351 -5.83 15.71 3.81
C PRO A 351 -5.70 16.51 2.50
N GLU A 352 -6.83 16.82 1.87
CA GLU A 352 -6.89 17.63 0.65
C GLU A 352 -6.94 19.14 0.98
N MET A 353 -6.51 19.98 0.01
CA MET A 353 -6.69 21.44 0.08
C MET A 353 -8.17 21.80 0.10
N LEU A 354 -8.53 22.87 0.79
CA LEU A 354 -9.94 23.27 0.90
C LEU A 354 -10.53 23.55 -0.48
N GLU A 355 -9.77 24.19 -1.35
CA GLU A 355 -10.16 24.51 -2.73
C GLU A 355 -10.43 23.22 -3.54
N ASN A 356 -9.60 22.19 -3.34
CA ASN A 356 -9.80 20.90 -4.00
C ASN A 356 -11.03 20.17 -3.44
N VAL A 357 -11.24 20.23 -2.12
CA VAL A 357 -12.44 19.63 -1.50
C VAL A 357 -13.71 20.27 -2.05
N GLU A 358 -13.73 21.60 -2.15
CA GLU A 358 -14.86 22.34 -2.71
C GLU A 358 -15.08 21.98 -4.20
N LYS A 359 -14.03 22.07 -5.01
CA LYS A 359 -14.08 21.68 -6.42
C LYS A 359 -14.59 20.26 -6.63
N TYR A 360 -13.99 19.29 -5.94
CA TYR A 360 -14.36 17.89 -6.10
C TYR A 360 -15.75 17.58 -5.55
N THR A 361 -16.22 18.31 -4.52
CA THR A 361 -17.57 18.13 -3.99
C THR A 361 -18.63 18.72 -4.92
N ASN A 362 -18.31 19.77 -5.69
CA ASN A 362 -19.22 20.29 -6.72
C ASN A 362 -19.42 19.27 -7.85
N ASP A 363 -18.35 18.59 -8.29
CA ASP A 363 -18.41 17.59 -9.35
C ASP A 363 -18.93 16.22 -8.83
N LEU A 364 -18.62 15.89 -7.59
CA LEU A 364 -18.93 14.60 -6.92
C LEU A 364 -19.35 14.89 -5.47
N PRO A 365 -20.64 15.10 -5.18
CA PRO A 365 -21.12 15.46 -3.84
C PRO A 365 -20.73 14.47 -2.74
N GLU A 366 -20.57 13.20 -3.09
CA GLU A 366 -20.15 12.13 -2.19
C GLU A 366 -18.68 12.26 -1.73
N PHE A 367 -17.87 13.10 -2.39
CA PHE A 367 -16.47 13.29 -2.03
C PHE A 367 -16.28 13.72 -0.57
N ARG A 368 -17.26 14.39 0.03
CA ARG A 368 -17.29 14.76 1.45
C ARG A 368 -17.36 13.56 2.41
N TYR A 369 -17.80 12.38 1.95
CA TYR A 369 -17.91 11.21 2.84
C TYR A 369 -16.57 10.70 3.34
N ARG A 370 -15.48 11.04 2.67
CA ARG A 370 -14.11 10.79 3.14
C ARG A 370 -13.80 11.49 4.47
N LEU A 371 -14.52 12.57 4.79
CA LEU A 371 -14.38 13.32 6.04
C LEU A 371 -15.04 12.63 7.24
N ARG A 372 -15.58 11.42 7.08
CA ARG A 372 -16.03 10.57 8.19
C ARG A 372 -14.90 9.95 9.00
N ALA A 373 -13.66 10.06 8.53
CA ALA A 373 -12.46 9.67 9.28
C ALA A 373 -11.49 10.85 9.40
N LYS A 374 -10.59 10.79 10.40
CA LYS A 374 -9.50 11.76 10.51
C LYS A 374 -8.56 11.64 9.31
N ALA A 375 -8.06 12.79 8.86
CA ALA A 375 -7.03 12.82 7.84
C ALA A 375 -5.79 12.04 8.28
N GLY A 376 -5.18 11.28 7.37
CA GLY A 376 -4.04 10.41 7.63
C GLY A 376 -2.74 10.90 6.99
N LEU A 377 -1.62 10.62 7.67
CA LEU A 377 -0.28 10.77 7.09
C LEU A 377 -0.08 9.75 5.96
N THR A 378 -0.60 8.55 6.11
CA THR A 378 -0.71 7.51 5.08
C THR A 378 -2.13 6.98 4.98
N GLY A 379 -2.44 6.21 3.91
CA GLY A 379 -3.75 5.61 3.70
C GLY A 379 -3.82 4.81 2.40
N LEU A 380 -4.95 4.17 2.14
CA LEU A 380 -5.14 3.34 0.94
C LEU A 380 -4.88 4.11 -0.35
N ALA A 381 -5.48 5.30 -0.49
CA ALA A 381 -5.29 6.14 -1.67
C ALA A 381 -3.84 6.62 -1.85
N GLN A 382 -3.07 6.75 -0.76
CA GLN A 382 -1.65 7.14 -0.83
C GLN A 382 -0.73 5.98 -1.22
N ILE A 383 -1.10 4.74 -0.87
CA ILE A 383 -0.29 3.54 -1.14
C ILE A 383 -0.58 2.99 -2.54
N TYR A 384 -1.85 2.95 -2.95
CA TYR A 384 -2.28 2.32 -4.20
C TYR A 384 -2.63 3.32 -5.30
N GLY A 385 -2.99 4.56 -4.93
CA GLY A 385 -3.28 5.63 -5.90
C GLY A 385 -2.01 6.15 -6.56
N LYS A 386 -2.21 6.80 -7.71
CA LYS A 386 -1.17 7.52 -8.45
C LYS A 386 -1.52 9.01 -8.51
N TYR A 387 -0.58 9.81 -9.01
CA TYR A 387 -0.79 11.25 -9.16
C TYR A 387 -2.05 11.59 -9.98
N ASN A 388 -2.27 10.85 -11.06
CA ASN A 388 -3.41 11.00 -11.97
C ASN A 388 -4.64 10.17 -11.58
N THR A 389 -4.70 9.64 -10.35
CA THR A 389 -5.89 8.92 -9.85
C THR A 389 -7.05 9.90 -9.75
N SER A 390 -8.19 9.53 -10.34
CA SER A 390 -9.40 10.35 -10.34
C SER A 390 -9.90 10.64 -8.93
N PRO A 391 -10.61 11.76 -8.70
CA PRO A 391 -11.25 12.03 -7.41
C PRO A 391 -12.19 10.90 -6.97
N ARG A 392 -12.90 10.27 -7.92
CA ARG A 392 -13.77 9.14 -7.68
C ARG A 392 -13.00 7.91 -7.17
N ASP A 393 -11.92 7.52 -7.86
CA ASP A 393 -11.09 6.38 -7.41
C ASP A 393 -10.46 6.64 -6.04
N LYS A 394 -10.01 7.87 -5.77
CA LYS A 394 -9.52 8.27 -4.44
C LYS A 394 -10.60 8.09 -3.38
N LEU A 395 -11.83 8.57 -3.67
CA LEU A 395 -12.96 8.41 -2.77
C LEU A 395 -13.27 6.94 -2.50
N ILE A 396 -13.31 6.08 -3.53
CA ILE A 396 -13.54 4.64 -3.39
C ILE A 396 -12.51 4.00 -2.45
N MET A 397 -11.22 4.34 -2.61
CA MET A 397 -10.16 3.83 -1.73
C MET A 397 -10.31 4.35 -0.29
N ASP A 398 -10.63 5.63 -0.11
CA ASP A 398 -10.84 6.22 1.21
C ASP A 398 -12.05 5.62 1.92
N LEU A 399 -13.15 5.40 1.20
CA LEU A 399 -14.35 4.74 1.74
C LEU A 399 -14.10 3.27 2.07
N ALA A 400 -13.34 2.56 1.22
CA ALA A 400 -12.94 1.18 1.51
C ALA A 400 -12.15 1.08 2.82
N TYR A 401 -11.24 2.04 3.08
CA TYR A 401 -10.55 2.14 4.36
C TYR A 401 -11.52 2.40 5.52
N ILE A 402 -12.42 3.37 5.37
CA ILE A 402 -13.36 3.76 6.44
C ILE A 402 -14.29 2.60 6.80
N GLN A 403 -14.81 1.90 5.80
CA GLN A 403 -15.76 0.78 6.00
C GLN A 403 -15.09 -0.49 6.55
N GLN A 404 -13.85 -0.77 6.13
CA GLN A 404 -13.10 -1.97 6.53
C GLN A 404 -12.10 -1.70 7.66
N TYR A 405 -12.24 -0.58 8.36
CA TYR A 405 -11.31 -0.22 9.42
C TYR A 405 -11.08 -1.38 10.40
N SER A 406 -9.81 -1.61 10.68
CA SER A 406 -9.32 -2.47 11.76
C SER A 406 -7.92 -2.06 12.15
N VAL A 407 -7.53 -2.35 13.39
CA VAL A 407 -6.15 -2.12 13.87
C VAL A 407 -5.13 -2.86 12.99
N TRP A 408 -5.52 -4.05 12.52
CA TRP A 408 -4.70 -4.84 11.60
C TRP A 408 -4.52 -4.14 10.24
N LEU A 409 -5.57 -3.50 9.73
CA LEU A 409 -5.49 -2.72 8.49
C LEU A 409 -4.55 -1.52 8.66
N ASP A 410 -4.65 -0.79 9.78
CA ASP A 410 -3.73 0.31 10.08
C ASP A 410 -2.27 -0.17 10.12
N LEU A 411 -1.98 -1.23 10.87
CA LEU A 411 -0.63 -1.82 10.94
C LEU A 411 -0.13 -2.22 9.55
N LYS A 412 -0.97 -2.87 8.76
CA LYS A 412 -0.65 -3.27 7.38
C LYS A 412 -0.33 -2.07 6.49
N LEU A 413 -1.08 -0.97 6.60
CA LEU A 413 -0.86 0.24 5.79
C LEU A 413 0.40 0.97 6.24
N ILE A 414 0.69 1.05 7.55
CA ILE A 414 1.94 1.62 8.07
C ILE A 414 3.15 0.87 7.53
N LEU A 415 3.13 -0.46 7.64
CA LEU A 415 4.22 -1.30 7.14
C LEU A 415 4.37 -1.21 5.62
N ARG A 416 3.25 -1.18 4.88
CA ARG A 416 3.28 -0.98 3.41
C ARG A 416 3.80 0.39 3.00
N THR A 417 3.59 1.42 3.81
CA THR A 417 4.17 2.74 3.54
C THR A 417 5.69 2.68 3.48
N ALA A 418 6.32 1.92 4.39
CA ALA A 418 7.78 1.71 4.35
C ALA A 418 8.23 1.06 3.03
N LEU A 419 7.48 0.05 2.53
CA LEU A 419 7.77 -0.57 1.24
C LEU A 419 7.66 0.43 0.08
N VAL A 420 6.59 1.22 0.05
CA VAL A 420 6.36 2.24 -1.00
C VAL A 420 7.47 3.30 -1.01
N LEU A 421 7.99 3.70 0.16
CA LEU A 421 9.12 4.63 0.24
C LEU A 421 10.42 4.04 -0.31
N LEU A 422 10.60 2.72 -0.22
CA LEU A 422 11.77 2.01 -0.73
C LEU A 422 11.67 1.60 -2.21
N THR A 423 10.46 1.61 -2.79
CA THR A 423 10.20 1.22 -4.19
C THR A 423 9.73 2.39 -5.04
N PRO A 424 10.63 3.14 -5.69
CA PRO A 424 10.28 4.35 -6.45
C PRO A 424 9.25 4.14 -7.57
N GLU A 425 9.17 2.96 -8.14
CA GLU A 425 8.24 2.64 -9.23
C GLU A 425 6.77 2.47 -8.76
N GLU A 426 6.56 2.10 -7.50
CA GLU A 426 5.23 2.01 -6.89
C GLU A 426 4.80 3.33 -6.25
N SER A 427 5.76 4.20 -5.94
CA SER A 427 5.56 5.47 -5.25
C SER A 427 5.08 6.62 -6.15
N THR A 428 4.44 6.37 -7.28
CA THR A 428 4.04 7.42 -8.25
C THR A 428 2.93 8.36 -7.75
N CYS A 429 2.30 8.09 -6.63
CA CYS A 429 1.57 9.14 -5.89
C CYS A 429 2.53 10.08 -5.14
N LEU A 430 3.76 9.67 -5.01
CA LEU A 430 4.77 10.20 -4.12
C LEU A 430 5.94 10.87 -4.85
N LEU A 431 6.20 10.53 -6.08
CA LEU A 431 7.18 11.20 -6.91
C LEU A 431 6.47 11.99 -8.00
N TYR A 432 6.62 13.28 -7.95
CA TYR A 432 6.51 14.16 -9.10
C TYR A 432 7.53 13.72 -10.16
N THR A 433 7.25 12.63 -10.83
CA THR A 433 8.08 12.16 -11.92
C THR A 433 7.24 12.10 -13.18
N SER A 434 7.49 13.04 -14.02
CA SER A 434 8.00 12.85 -15.37
C SER A 434 7.21 12.02 -16.37
N ASP A 435 5.90 11.82 -16.31
CA ASP A 435 5.18 11.17 -17.40
C ASP A 435 3.86 11.91 -17.73
N ALA A 436 3.96 13.25 -17.80
CA ALA A 436 2.95 14.08 -18.42
C ALA A 436 3.62 14.84 -19.58
N ALA A 437 4.29 14.10 -20.47
CA ALA A 437 4.68 14.49 -21.81
C ALA A 437 5.25 13.24 -22.50
N ASP A 438 4.35 12.48 -23.11
CA ASP A 438 4.44 11.87 -24.46
C ASP A 438 3.08 11.26 -24.79
#